data_ede928443026e176995b805ebccc865c
#
_entry.id   ede928443026e176995b805ebccc865c
#
_cell.length_a   1.000
_cell.length_b   1.000
_cell.length_c   1.000
_cell.angle_alpha   90.00
_cell.angle_beta   90.00
_cell.angle_gamma   90.00
#
_symmetry.space_group_name_H-M   'P 1'
#
loop_
_entity.id
_entity.type
_entity.pdbx_description
1 polymer ?
#
loop_
_entity_poly.entity_id
_entity_poly.type
_entity_poly.pdbx_seq_one_letter_code
_entity_poly.pdbx_strand_id
1 'polypeptide(L)'
;MTSPTVHNVIIVGSGPAGYTAALYAGRADLNPLMFAGIQPGGQLTITTDVENYPGFPEGIMGPEMMELFRKQAERFGTTVVYDVITKVDFSGFPLKLWAGDKEYLSKTVIVSTGASAKWIGLESEVTYGGYGVSACATCDGFFFRGKEVMVVGGGDTAMEEANYLTRHASKVYLVHRRDQFRASKIMQERVLNNPKVEVLWNTAIAEIFG
;
A
#
# COMPACT_ATOMS: atom_id res chain seq x y z
N MET A 1 37.59 -1.42 20.33
CA MET A 1 36.35 -1.89 19.71
C MET A 1 35.33 -0.81 20.01
N THR A 2 34.82 -0.12 19.01
CA THR A 2 33.74 0.88 19.20
C THR A 2 32.47 0.14 19.61
N SER A 3 31.82 0.55 20.69
CA SER A 3 30.52 0.01 21.08
C SER A 3 29.54 0.15 19.91
N PRO A 4 28.68 -0.84 19.68
CA PRO A 4 27.69 -0.75 18.58
C PRO A 4 26.79 0.44 18.81
N THR A 5 26.50 1.19 17.73
CA THR A 5 25.62 2.34 17.77
C THR A 5 24.18 1.88 18.00
N VAL A 6 23.53 2.41 19.05
CA VAL A 6 22.11 2.19 19.29
C VAL A 6 21.33 3.40 18.76
N HIS A 7 20.54 3.20 17.70
CA HIS A 7 19.69 4.24 17.11
C HIS A 7 18.51 4.58 18.02
N ASN A 8 18.08 5.85 18.04
CA ASN A 8 16.87 6.22 18.77
C ASN A 8 15.62 5.63 18.10
N VAL A 9 15.55 5.73 16.77
CA VAL A 9 14.44 5.25 15.96
C VAL A 9 14.99 4.60 14.69
N ILE A 10 14.54 3.38 14.40
CA ILE A 10 14.69 2.77 13.08
C ILE A 10 13.29 2.67 12.45
N ILE A 11 13.18 3.10 11.19
CA ILE A 11 11.94 3.05 10.41
C ILE A 11 12.13 2.01 9.30
N VAL A 12 11.21 1.05 9.22
CA VAL A 12 11.24 -0.01 8.21
C VAL A 12 10.16 0.25 7.17
N GLY A 13 10.57 0.65 5.97
CA GLY A 13 9.72 1.00 4.84
C GLY A 13 9.67 2.51 4.58
N SER A 14 9.78 2.89 3.31
CA SER A 14 9.89 4.26 2.81
C SER A 14 8.66 4.75 2.03
N GLY A 15 7.52 4.12 2.21
CA GLY A 15 6.26 4.63 1.69
C GLY A 15 5.81 5.93 2.38
N PRO A 16 4.64 6.50 2.04
CA PRO A 16 4.14 7.75 2.64
C PRO A 16 4.13 7.72 4.17
N ALA A 17 3.74 6.60 4.76
CA ALA A 17 3.72 6.44 6.22
C ALA A 17 5.14 6.51 6.82
N GLY A 18 6.10 5.85 6.16
CA GLY A 18 7.51 5.86 6.61
C GLY A 18 8.12 7.24 6.55
N TYR A 19 8.01 7.95 5.43
CA TYR A 19 8.54 9.31 5.32
C TYR A 19 7.82 10.31 6.25
N THR A 20 6.52 10.15 6.47
CA THR A 20 5.80 10.97 7.46
C THR A 20 6.35 10.72 8.86
N ALA A 21 6.54 9.46 9.25
CA ALA A 21 7.15 9.13 10.54
C ALA A 21 8.58 9.67 10.66
N ALA A 22 9.38 9.55 9.60
CA ALA A 22 10.74 10.06 9.54
C ALA A 22 10.81 11.58 9.69
N LEU A 23 9.92 12.31 9.02
CA LEU A 23 9.80 13.75 9.14
C LEU A 23 9.56 14.18 10.59
N TYR A 24 8.59 13.56 11.26
CA TYR A 24 8.27 13.95 12.64
C TYR A 24 9.33 13.48 13.64
N ALA A 25 9.92 12.29 13.46
CA ALA A 25 11.03 11.81 14.28
C ALA A 25 12.28 12.72 14.12
N GLY A 26 12.56 13.15 12.88
CA GLY A 26 13.64 14.10 12.60
C GLY A 26 13.39 15.46 13.26
N ARG A 27 12.17 15.99 13.18
CA ARG A 27 11.79 17.24 13.87
C ARG A 27 11.83 17.16 15.40
N ALA A 28 11.73 15.95 15.95
CA ALA A 28 11.93 15.67 17.38
C ALA A 28 13.41 15.43 17.75
N ASP A 29 14.34 15.67 16.83
CA ASP A 29 15.80 15.48 17.01
C ASP A 29 16.20 14.04 17.34
N LEU A 30 15.44 13.06 16.86
CA LEU A 30 15.71 11.63 17.10
C LEU A 30 16.69 11.01 16.10
N ASN A 31 17.07 11.77 15.05
CA ASN A 31 17.99 11.32 13.99
C ASN A 31 17.63 9.92 13.45
N PRO A 32 16.44 9.76 12.87
CA PRO A 32 15.95 8.45 12.48
C PRO A 32 16.78 7.81 11.36
N LEU A 33 16.99 6.50 11.47
CA LEU A 33 17.53 5.66 10.41
C LEU A 33 16.37 4.96 9.71
N MET A 34 16.24 5.14 8.39
CA MET A 34 15.16 4.53 7.60
C MET A 34 15.74 3.49 6.64
N PHE A 35 15.13 2.31 6.60
CA PHE A 35 15.39 1.31 5.57
C PHE A 35 14.32 1.39 4.49
N ALA A 36 14.75 1.68 3.25
CA ALA A 36 13.84 1.98 2.15
C ALA A 36 13.04 0.77 1.67
N GLY A 37 13.56 -0.44 1.88
CA GLY A 37 12.91 -1.66 1.43
C GLY A 37 13.20 -1.98 -0.04
N ILE A 38 12.48 -2.98 -0.58
CA ILE A 38 12.65 -3.47 -1.96
C ILE A 38 12.23 -2.39 -2.98
N GLN A 39 11.20 -1.62 -2.64
CA GLN A 39 10.64 -0.57 -3.50
C GLN A 39 10.71 0.77 -2.78
N PRO A 40 11.83 1.53 -2.92
CA PRO A 40 11.98 2.84 -2.32
C PRO A 40 10.85 3.80 -2.73
N GLY A 41 10.17 4.41 -1.75
CA GLY A 41 8.99 5.25 -1.98
C GLY A 41 7.66 4.49 -1.96
N GLY A 42 7.69 3.16 -2.00
CA GLY A 42 6.50 2.30 -1.88
C GLY A 42 5.57 2.37 -3.09
N GLN A 43 4.29 2.06 -2.89
CA GLN A 43 3.31 1.88 -3.97
C GLN A 43 3.08 3.13 -4.83
N LEU A 44 3.26 4.33 -4.28
CA LEU A 44 3.09 5.56 -5.05
C LEU A 44 4.15 5.76 -6.14
N THR A 45 5.28 5.03 -6.10
CA THR A 45 6.30 5.12 -7.16
C THR A 45 5.93 4.37 -8.44
N ILE A 46 4.88 3.57 -8.41
CA ILE A 46 4.36 2.82 -9.56
C ILE A 46 2.95 3.27 -9.97
N THR A 47 2.47 4.38 -9.42
CA THR A 47 1.21 4.99 -9.85
C THR A 47 1.47 6.24 -10.69
N THR A 48 0.44 6.70 -11.38
CA THR A 48 0.44 7.96 -12.14
C THR A 48 0.07 9.14 -11.23
N ASP A 49 -1.01 9.83 -11.55
CA ASP A 49 -1.48 10.98 -10.79
C ASP A 49 -2.04 10.59 -9.42
N VAL A 50 -1.68 11.37 -8.41
CA VAL A 50 -2.20 11.30 -7.05
C VAL A 50 -3.01 12.57 -6.80
N GLU A 51 -4.34 12.44 -6.83
CA GLU A 51 -5.28 13.57 -6.65
C GLU A 51 -5.91 13.62 -5.25
N ASN A 52 -5.72 12.57 -4.47
CA ASN A 52 -6.36 12.39 -3.17
C ASN A 52 -5.43 12.64 -1.97
N TYR A 53 -4.26 13.25 -2.19
CA TYR A 53 -3.37 13.67 -1.12
C TYR A 53 -3.44 15.20 -0.93
N PRO A 54 -3.84 15.69 0.26
CA PRO A 54 -3.97 17.13 0.51
C PRO A 54 -2.65 17.89 0.33
N GLY A 55 -2.72 19.05 -0.31
CA GLY A 55 -1.55 19.92 -0.57
C GLY A 55 -1.19 20.04 -2.04
N PHE A 56 -1.79 19.21 -2.89
CA PHE A 56 -1.58 19.20 -4.35
C PHE A 56 -2.93 19.37 -5.08
N PRO A 57 -3.45 20.60 -5.19
CA PRO A 57 -4.80 20.84 -5.74
C PRO A 57 -4.96 20.44 -7.22
N GLU A 58 -3.86 20.45 -7.97
CA GLU A 58 -3.81 20.02 -9.37
C GLU A 58 -3.39 18.54 -9.56
N GLY A 59 -3.27 17.79 -8.42
CA GLY A 59 -2.65 16.48 -8.43
C GLY A 59 -1.12 16.54 -8.50
N ILE A 60 -0.48 15.39 -8.39
CA ILE A 60 0.97 15.23 -8.52
C ILE A 60 1.30 13.81 -8.95
N MET A 61 2.31 13.63 -9.78
CA MET A 61 2.81 12.30 -10.12
C MET A 61 3.33 11.57 -8.86
N GLY A 62 2.91 10.32 -8.67
CA GLY A 62 3.29 9.55 -7.48
C GLY A 62 4.80 9.48 -7.24
N PRO A 63 5.65 9.19 -8.23
CA PRO A 63 7.11 9.21 -8.08
C PRO A 63 7.66 10.58 -7.63
N GLU A 64 7.14 11.67 -8.19
CA GLU A 64 7.53 13.04 -7.82
C GLU A 64 7.16 13.35 -6.37
N MET A 65 5.94 13.01 -5.97
CA MET A 65 5.47 13.18 -4.59
C MET A 65 6.38 12.46 -3.59
N MET A 66 6.76 11.21 -3.90
CA MET A 66 7.62 10.42 -3.01
C MET A 66 9.04 10.98 -2.93
N GLU A 67 9.54 11.58 -4.00
CA GLU A 67 10.81 12.29 -4.00
C GLU A 67 10.77 13.57 -3.12
N LEU A 68 9.65 14.29 -3.15
CA LEU A 68 9.44 15.45 -2.25
C LEU A 68 9.40 15.01 -0.78
N PHE A 69 8.73 13.89 -0.48
CA PHE A 69 8.66 13.33 0.87
C PHE A 69 10.05 12.92 1.37
N ARG A 70 10.83 12.26 0.53
CA ARG A 70 12.21 11.88 0.83
C ARG A 70 13.06 13.10 1.18
N LYS A 71 13.08 14.10 0.30
CA LYS A 71 13.84 15.35 0.50
C LYS A 71 13.43 16.05 1.78
N GLN A 72 12.13 16.08 2.09
CA GLN A 72 11.63 16.69 3.31
C GLN A 72 12.10 15.93 4.57
N ALA A 73 12.05 14.60 4.58
CA ALA A 73 12.54 13.81 5.70
C ALA A 73 14.07 13.96 5.90
N GLU A 74 14.85 13.91 4.82
CA GLU A 74 16.31 14.07 4.85
C GLU A 74 16.71 15.48 5.35
N ARG A 75 15.98 16.52 4.98
CA ARG A 75 16.19 17.88 5.47
C ARG A 75 16.14 17.98 7.00
N PHE A 76 15.38 17.12 7.65
CA PHE A 76 15.29 17.05 9.12
C PHE A 76 16.15 15.93 9.74
N GLY A 77 17.19 15.50 9.05
CA GLY A 77 18.21 14.60 9.60
C GLY A 77 17.90 13.10 9.49
N THR A 78 16.90 12.71 8.70
CA THR A 78 16.68 11.28 8.40
C THR A 78 17.80 10.76 7.51
N THR A 79 18.41 9.65 7.92
CA THR A 79 19.33 8.88 7.07
C THR A 79 18.55 7.76 6.38
N VAL A 80 18.49 7.77 5.05
CA VAL A 80 17.85 6.73 4.25
C VAL A 80 18.88 5.71 3.78
N VAL A 81 18.65 4.44 4.13
CA VAL A 81 19.46 3.29 3.71
C VAL A 81 18.67 2.50 2.67
N TYR A 82 19.23 2.36 1.49
CA TYR A 82 18.62 1.59 0.39
C TYR A 82 18.95 0.11 0.55
N ASP A 83 18.33 -0.49 1.56
CA ASP A 83 18.50 -1.90 1.91
C ASP A 83 17.20 -2.43 2.52
N VAL A 84 17.13 -3.75 2.74
CA VAL A 84 15.95 -4.47 3.21
C VAL A 84 16.22 -5.09 4.57
N ILE A 85 15.32 -4.82 5.53
CA ILE A 85 15.33 -5.56 6.79
C ILE A 85 14.80 -6.97 6.54
N THR A 86 15.66 -7.97 6.74
CA THR A 86 15.36 -9.37 6.47
C THR A 86 15.01 -10.16 7.73
N LYS A 87 15.42 -9.64 8.91
CA LYS A 87 15.18 -10.30 10.19
C LYS A 87 15.06 -9.26 11.30
N VAL A 88 14.25 -9.58 12.30
CA VAL A 88 14.10 -8.78 13.54
C VAL A 88 14.11 -9.68 14.77
N ASP A 89 14.54 -9.12 15.89
CA ASP A 89 14.39 -9.72 17.22
C ASP A 89 13.99 -8.61 18.20
N PHE A 90 12.77 -8.67 18.67
CA PHE A 90 12.17 -7.72 19.60
C PHE A 90 11.96 -8.31 21.00
N SER A 91 12.56 -9.47 21.29
CA SER A 91 12.45 -10.14 22.59
C SER A 91 13.26 -9.47 23.71
N GLY A 92 14.23 -8.63 23.33
CA GLY A 92 15.13 -7.94 24.25
C GLY A 92 15.26 -6.45 23.98
N PHE A 93 16.09 -5.76 24.77
CA PHE A 93 16.42 -4.35 24.59
C PHE A 93 17.95 -4.19 24.58
N PRO A 94 18.52 -3.42 23.63
CA PRO A 94 17.87 -2.76 22.51
C PRO A 94 17.27 -3.74 21.51
N LEU A 95 16.28 -3.26 20.72
CA LEU A 95 15.65 -4.02 19.65
C LEU A 95 16.68 -4.28 18.54
N LYS A 96 16.63 -5.46 17.92
CA LYS A 96 17.59 -5.86 16.90
C LYS A 96 16.93 -6.04 15.55
N LEU A 97 17.59 -5.54 14.52
CA LEU A 97 17.20 -5.68 13.13
C LEU A 97 18.41 -6.07 12.28
N TRP A 98 18.21 -6.83 11.21
CA TRP A 98 19.28 -7.21 10.29
C TRP A 98 18.91 -6.84 8.86
N ALA A 99 19.85 -6.21 8.17
CA ALA A 99 19.85 -6.05 6.73
C ALA A 99 21.02 -6.91 6.19
N GLY A 100 20.67 -8.03 5.54
CA GLY A 100 21.64 -9.08 5.26
C GLY A 100 22.31 -9.58 6.54
N ASP A 101 23.64 -9.56 6.58
CA ASP A 101 24.44 -9.98 7.72
C ASP A 101 24.71 -8.85 8.73
N LYS A 102 24.33 -7.61 8.41
CA LYS A 102 24.61 -6.46 9.26
C LYS A 102 23.52 -6.25 10.30
N GLU A 103 23.92 -6.29 11.59
CA GLU A 103 23.04 -6.02 12.73
C GLU A 103 22.92 -4.51 13.00
N TYR A 104 21.71 -4.09 13.32
CA TYR A 104 21.38 -2.74 13.77
C TYR A 104 20.62 -2.81 15.09
N LEU A 105 20.95 -1.90 16.01
CA LEU A 105 20.33 -1.81 17.32
C LEU A 105 19.47 -0.55 17.40
N SER A 106 18.27 -0.65 17.97
CA SER A 106 17.36 0.48 18.10
C SER A 106 16.65 0.48 19.45
N LYS A 107 16.36 1.69 19.95
CA LYS A 107 15.48 1.86 21.12
C LYS A 107 14.00 1.71 20.72
N THR A 108 13.65 2.15 19.51
CA THR A 108 12.27 2.13 18.98
C THR A 108 12.29 1.75 17.51
N VAL A 109 11.30 0.98 17.07
CA VAL A 109 11.12 0.61 15.67
C VAL A 109 9.73 1.03 15.21
N ILE A 110 9.67 1.70 14.06
CA ILE A 110 8.41 1.99 13.36
C ILE A 110 8.33 1.06 12.15
N VAL A 111 7.29 0.23 12.11
CA VAL A 111 7.03 -0.70 11.01
C VAL A 111 6.03 -0.05 10.05
N SER A 112 6.49 0.32 8.86
CA SER A 112 5.72 0.97 7.81
C SER A 112 5.92 0.28 6.45
N THR A 113 5.91 -1.06 6.48
CA THR A 113 6.25 -1.91 5.33
C THR A 113 5.16 -1.94 4.24
N GLY A 114 4.00 -1.37 4.51
CA GLY A 114 2.90 -1.28 3.55
C GLY A 114 2.29 -2.63 3.18
N ALA A 115 1.73 -2.69 2.00
CA ALA A 115 1.17 -3.90 1.40
C ALA A 115 1.38 -3.88 -0.11
N SER A 116 1.32 -5.05 -0.73
CA SER A 116 1.31 -5.19 -2.18
C SER A 116 -0.03 -5.76 -2.63
N ALA A 117 -0.52 -5.29 -3.76
CA ALA A 117 -1.71 -5.84 -4.39
C ALA A 117 -1.47 -7.30 -4.78
N LYS A 118 -2.52 -8.11 -4.67
CA LYS A 118 -2.54 -9.47 -5.22
C LYS A 118 -3.20 -9.43 -6.57
N TRP A 119 -2.41 -9.52 -7.60
CA TRP A 119 -2.87 -9.59 -8.98
C TRP A 119 -3.40 -10.98 -9.32
N ILE A 120 -4.24 -11.08 -10.35
CA ILE A 120 -4.77 -12.36 -10.85
C ILE A 120 -3.65 -13.14 -11.54
N GLY A 121 -2.70 -12.43 -12.16
CA GLY A 121 -1.54 -12.97 -12.86
C GLY A 121 -1.73 -13.06 -14.38
N LEU A 122 -2.58 -12.22 -14.95
CA LEU A 122 -2.77 -12.11 -16.39
C LEU A 122 -1.81 -11.06 -16.97
N GLU A 123 -1.25 -11.30 -18.15
CA GLU A 123 -0.44 -10.31 -18.86
C GLU A 123 -1.22 -9.04 -19.16
N SER A 124 -2.51 -9.18 -19.44
CA SER A 124 -3.43 -8.07 -19.70
C SER A 124 -3.64 -7.16 -18.48
N GLU A 125 -3.46 -7.64 -17.24
CA GLU A 125 -3.47 -6.76 -16.06
C GLU A 125 -2.37 -5.71 -16.11
N VAL A 126 -1.18 -6.11 -16.58
CA VAL A 126 -0.03 -5.20 -16.72
C VAL A 126 -0.29 -4.18 -17.83
N THR A 127 -0.87 -4.64 -18.95
CA THR A 127 -1.17 -3.79 -20.11
C THR A 127 -2.18 -2.70 -19.78
N TYR A 128 -3.22 -3.04 -19.01
CA TYR A 128 -4.31 -2.12 -18.68
C TYR A 128 -4.21 -1.52 -17.27
N GLY A 129 -3.10 -1.76 -16.56
CA GLY A 129 -2.82 -1.15 -15.26
C GLY A 129 -2.81 0.38 -15.34
N GLY A 130 -3.71 1.05 -14.59
CA GLY A 130 -3.96 2.49 -14.68
C GLY A 130 -4.84 2.94 -15.85
N TYR A 131 -5.20 2.03 -16.77
CA TYR A 131 -6.06 2.29 -17.94
C TYR A 131 -7.36 1.47 -17.90
N GLY A 132 -7.90 1.27 -16.71
CA GLY A 132 -9.13 0.51 -16.48
C GLY A 132 -8.97 -0.66 -15.52
N VAL A 133 -7.75 -1.10 -15.27
CA VAL A 133 -7.39 -2.09 -14.25
C VAL A 133 -6.69 -1.41 -13.08
N SER A 134 -7.23 -1.61 -11.89
CA SER A 134 -6.73 -1.01 -10.65
C SER A 134 -6.78 -2.03 -9.51
N ALA A 135 -5.93 -1.83 -8.52
CA ALA A 135 -5.93 -2.58 -7.26
C ALA A 135 -6.34 -1.70 -6.06
N CYS A 136 -6.92 -0.52 -6.33
CA CYS A 136 -7.32 0.44 -5.29
C CYS A 136 -8.63 1.13 -5.65
N ALA A 137 -9.74 0.65 -5.14
CA ALA A 137 -11.06 1.24 -5.41
C ALA A 137 -11.18 2.68 -4.87
N THR A 138 -10.56 2.99 -3.74
CA THR A 138 -10.59 4.34 -3.15
C THR A 138 -9.74 5.35 -3.91
N CYS A 139 -8.73 4.89 -4.64
CA CYS A 139 -7.88 5.73 -5.48
C CYS A 139 -8.60 6.09 -6.78
N ASP A 140 -9.13 5.08 -7.47
CA ASP A 140 -9.55 5.19 -8.87
C ASP A 140 -11.07 5.13 -9.09
N GLY A 141 -11.83 4.73 -8.07
CA GLY A 141 -13.28 4.52 -8.19
C GLY A 141 -14.07 5.74 -8.68
N PHE A 142 -13.57 6.95 -8.40
CA PHE A 142 -14.18 8.19 -8.85
C PHE A 142 -14.21 8.32 -10.39
N PHE A 143 -13.18 7.85 -11.09
CA PHE A 143 -13.06 7.92 -12.55
C PHE A 143 -14.07 7.01 -13.27
N PHE A 144 -14.65 6.04 -12.55
CA PHE A 144 -15.62 5.08 -13.09
C PHE A 144 -17.06 5.41 -12.70
N ARG A 145 -17.34 6.67 -12.37
CA ARG A 145 -18.69 7.13 -12.02
C ARG A 145 -19.71 6.84 -13.13
N GLY A 146 -20.81 6.18 -12.76
CA GLY A 146 -21.90 5.81 -13.67
C GLY A 146 -21.58 4.64 -14.60
N LYS A 147 -20.39 4.08 -14.54
CA LYS A 147 -20.00 2.89 -15.31
C LYS A 147 -20.31 1.60 -14.56
N GLU A 148 -20.37 0.49 -15.27
CA GLU A 148 -20.32 -0.84 -14.70
C GLU A 148 -18.88 -1.23 -14.44
N VAL A 149 -18.59 -1.79 -13.27
CA VAL A 149 -17.24 -2.19 -12.86
C VAL A 149 -17.23 -3.61 -12.35
N MET A 150 -16.06 -4.22 -12.38
CA MET A 150 -15.84 -5.58 -11.89
C MET A 150 -14.81 -5.57 -10.77
N VAL A 151 -15.09 -6.32 -9.69
CA VAL A 151 -14.16 -6.60 -8.60
C VAL A 151 -13.88 -8.08 -8.59
N VAL A 152 -12.61 -8.47 -8.52
CA VAL A 152 -12.20 -9.87 -8.50
C VAL A 152 -11.65 -10.24 -7.13
N GLY A 153 -12.31 -11.16 -6.46
CA GLY A 153 -11.86 -11.62 -5.15
C GLY A 153 -12.97 -12.25 -4.30
N GLY A 154 -12.64 -12.57 -3.06
CA GLY A 154 -13.60 -13.19 -2.13
C GLY A 154 -13.15 -13.09 -0.67
N GLY A 155 -12.19 -12.22 -0.37
CA GLY A 155 -11.77 -11.84 0.99
C GLY A 155 -12.37 -10.48 1.39
N ASP A 156 -12.10 -10.03 2.61
CA ASP A 156 -12.63 -8.76 3.15
C ASP A 156 -12.31 -7.57 2.25
N THR A 157 -11.09 -7.47 1.72
CA THR A 157 -10.70 -6.40 0.77
C THR A 157 -11.64 -6.34 -0.44
N ALA A 158 -11.94 -7.48 -1.08
CA ALA A 158 -12.82 -7.49 -2.25
C ALA A 158 -14.27 -7.07 -1.89
N MET A 159 -14.74 -7.43 -0.68
CA MET A 159 -16.04 -6.98 -0.18
C MET A 159 -16.06 -5.48 0.06
N GLU A 160 -15.00 -4.97 0.70
CA GLU A 160 -14.85 -3.55 1.00
C GLU A 160 -14.81 -2.71 -0.27
N GLU A 161 -13.99 -3.10 -1.23
CA GLU A 161 -13.85 -2.41 -2.51
C GLU A 161 -15.13 -2.49 -3.34
N ALA A 162 -15.78 -3.66 -3.41
CA ALA A 162 -17.06 -3.79 -4.10
C ALA A 162 -18.12 -2.87 -3.49
N ASN A 163 -18.24 -2.86 -2.17
CA ASN A 163 -19.19 -1.99 -1.49
C ASN A 163 -18.85 -0.50 -1.66
N TYR A 164 -17.56 -0.14 -1.64
CA TYR A 164 -17.12 1.23 -1.87
C TYR A 164 -17.49 1.70 -3.28
N LEU A 165 -17.19 0.90 -4.30
CA LEU A 165 -17.47 1.24 -5.70
C LEU A 165 -18.95 1.45 -6.00
N THR A 166 -19.88 0.89 -5.25
CA THR A 166 -21.32 1.15 -5.42
C THR A 166 -21.71 2.62 -5.22
N ARG A 167 -20.84 3.42 -4.57
CA ARG A 167 -21.01 4.88 -4.42
C ARG A 167 -20.83 5.63 -5.73
N HIS A 168 -20.04 5.08 -6.64
CA HIS A 168 -19.63 5.70 -7.89
C HIS A 168 -20.24 4.98 -9.09
N ALA A 169 -20.07 3.68 -9.15
CA ALA A 169 -20.52 2.84 -10.26
C ALA A 169 -22.05 2.71 -10.34
N SER A 170 -22.56 2.48 -11.54
CA SER A 170 -23.96 2.10 -11.76
C SER A 170 -24.23 0.67 -11.31
N LYS A 171 -23.26 -0.23 -11.50
CA LYS A 171 -23.30 -1.63 -11.11
C LYS A 171 -21.91 -2.15 -10.81
N VAL A 172 -21.80 -3.09 -9.88
CA VAL A 172 -20.56 -3.78 -9.50
C VAL A 172 -20.74 -5.28 -9.67
N TYR A 173 -19.94 -5.91 -10.51
CA TYR A 173 -19.85 -7.36 -10.61
C TYR A 173 -18.75 -7.86 -9.69
N LEU A 174 -19.09 -8.68 -8.71
CA LEU A 174 -18.10 -9.32 -7.82
C LEU A 174 -17.82 -10.74 -8.30
N VAL A 175 -16.68 -10.93 -8.93
CA VAL A 175 -16.26 -12.22 -9.50
C VAL A 175 -15.52 -13.06 -8.48
N HIS A 176 -16.01 -14.25 -8.22
CA HIS A 176 -15.35 -15.19 -7.33
C HIS A 176 -15.27 -16.59 -7.91
N ARG A 177 -14.05 -17.18 -7.88
CA ARG A 177 -13.74 -18.49 -8.46
C ARG A 177 -14.32 -19.70 -7.71
N ARG A 178 -14.98 -19.48 -6.57
CA ARG A 178 -15.58 -20.50 -5.71
C ARG A 178 -17.05 -20.19 -5.49
N ASP A 179 -17.75 -21.08 -4.83
CA ASP A 179 -19.16 -20.95 -4.41
C ASP A 179 -19.33 -20.28 -3.04
N GLN A 180 -18.22 -19.96 -2.34
CA GLN A 180 -18.24 -19.36 -1.01
C GLN A 180 -17.12 -18.33 -0.85
N PHE A 181 -17.44 -17.22 -0.21
CA PHE A 181 -16.46 -16.21 0.17
C PHE A 181 -15.64 -16.63 1.41
N ARG A 182 -14.45 -16.08 1.54
CA ARG A 182 -13.60 -16.21 2.74
C ARG A 182 -13.66 -14.97 3.62
N ALA A 183 -14.35 -13.94 3.20
CA ALA A 183 -14.54 -12.71 3.93
C ALA A 183 -15.30 -12.97 5.25
N SER A 184 -15.22 -12.04 6.18
CA SER A 184 -16.02 -12.04 7.40
C SER A 184 -17.52 -11.98 7.08
N LYS A 185 -18.36 -12.63 7.89
CA LYS A 185 -19.81 -12.69 7.64
C LYS A 185 -20.45 -11.32 7.49
N ILE A 186 -20.05 -10.37 8.32
CA ILE A 186 -20.56 -9.00 8.27
C ILE A 186 -20.27 -8.31 6.94
N MET A 187 -19.08 -8.55 6.37
CA MET A 187 -18.71 -7.99 5.07
C MET A 187 -19.46 -8.67 3.92
N GLN A 188 -19.64 -9.99 4.01
CA GLN A 188 -20.48 -10.73 3.06
C GLN A 188 -21.91 -10.20 3.05
N GLU A 189 -22.54 -10.04 4.22
CA GLU A 189 -23.91 -9.51 4.33
C GLU A 189 -24.06 -8.12 3.70
N ARG A 190 -23.10 -7.23 3.91
CA ARG A 190 -23.12 -5.89 3.32
C ARG A 190 -23.11 -5.93 1.79
N VAL A 191 -22.34 -6.82 1.21
CA VAL A 191 -22.22 -6.95 -0.25
C VAL A 191 -23.42 -7.68 -0.84
N LEU A 192 -23.83 -8.79 -0.25
CA LEU A 192 -24.95 -9.60 -0.74
C LEU A 192 -26.31 -8.87 -0.65
N ASN A 193 -26.47 -7.97 0.31
CA ASN A 193 -27.67 -7.14 0.44
C ASN A 193 -27.63 -5.83 -0.37
N ASN A 194 -26.52 -5.55 -1.07
CA ASN A 194 -26.39 -4.32 -1.83
C ASN A 194 -27.00 -4.49 -3.24
N PRO A 195 -28.07 -3.75 -3.59
CA PRO A 195 -28.78 -3.94 -4.86
C PRO A 195 -27.93 -3.60 -6.09
N LYS A 196 -26.81 -2.91 -5.93
CA LYS A 196 -25.89 -2.61 -7.02
C LYS A 196 -24.84 -3.70 -7.24
N VAL A 197 -24.73 -4.69 -6.35
CA VAL A 197 -23.73 -5.76 -6.46
C VAL A 197 -24.37 -7.02 -7.00
N GLU A 198 -23.78 -7.56 -8.05
CA GLU A 198 -24.08 -8.89 -8.58
C GLU A 198 -22.87 -9.81 -8.40
N VAL A 199 -23.09 -10.97 -7.77
CA VAL A 199 -22.00 -11.93 -7.54
C VAL A 199 -21.98 -12.97 -8.66
N LEU A 200 -20.83 -13.09 -9.31
CA LEU A 200 -20.57 -14.11 -10.32
C LEU A 200 -19.74 -15.23 -9.67
N TRP A 201 -20.43 -16.25 -9.19
CA TRP A 201 -19.84 -17.42 -8.57
C TRP A 201 -19.18 -18.38 -9.57
N ASN A 202 -18.20 -19.15 -9.10
CA ASN A 202 -17.51 -20.16 -9.90
C ASN A 202 -16.94 -19.61 -11.21
N THR A 203 -16.59 -18.32 -11.19
CA THR A 203 -16.16 -17.55 -12.37
C THR A 203 -14.73 -17.06 -12.16
N ALA A 204 -13.92 -17.16 -13.20
CA ALA A 204 -12.58 -16.61 -13.27
C ALA A 204 -12.42 -15.75 -14.52
N ILE A 205 -11.55 -14.74 -14.43
CA ILE A 205 -11.19 -13.89 -15.57
C ILE A 205 -10.18 -14.67 -16.43
N ALA A 206 -10.46 -14.79 -17.70
CA ALA A 206 -9.54 -15.43 -18.65
C ALA A 206 -8.61 -14.41 -19.28
N GLU A 207 -9.13 -13.23 -19.62
CA GLU A 207 -8.40 -12.16 -20.30
C GLU A 207 -9.09 -10.81 -20.06
N ILE A 208 -8.30 -9.72 -20.16
CA ILE A 208 -8.78 -8.34 -20.15
C ILE A 208 -8.38 -7.73 -21.48
N PHE A 209 -9.33 -7.07 -22.14
CA PHE A 209 -9.12 -6.38 -23.42
C PHE A 209 -9.94 -5.10 -23.48
N GLY A 210 -9.48 -4.14 -24.28
CA GLY A 210 -10.14 -2.84 -24.49
C GLY A 210 -9.78 -2.25 -25.85
#